data_f101a2306f8b269fbd83169afbd6ce9b
#
_entry.id   f101a2306f8b269fbd83169afbd6ce9b
#
_cell.length_a   1.000
_cell.length_b   1.000
_cell.length_c   1.000
_cell.angle_alpha   90.00
_cell.angle_beta   90.00
_cell.angle_gamma   90.00
#
_symmetry.space_group_name_H-M   'P 1'
#
loop_
_entity.id
_entity.type
_entity.pdbx_description
1 polymer ?
#
loop_
_entity_poly.entity_id
_entity_poly.type
_entity_poly.pdbx_seq_one_letter_code
_entity_poly.pdbx_strand_id
1 'polypeptide(L)'
;YVKAEEIKANRYDTTKYPFSGAYTISKWDEGTSEATLLANPEFQGNFEGMKPTIETIVYRKLVDETQLDQLKKGEVDVLSSLTGGDVTKAALAVVDGTNFNEVHYQRAGYGKIQFDCDFGPTMFASVRQALTYALNRTEFCQTFTGGYGVVVDGPYSPDFAMWKAVKDNITLIDYSFSVANAEKALVDGGWIYNSKGEAFVAGQTGVDAVRYKKLTAEEAETLDGVNKTYASVNNTDGVTYKTVKIGNDYYMPLAINWFGTTPNSLTDLLNTTLANSSDVAALGIVIRATVGDFTQLLGEIYRDASYGYAGTPTFGMFNLATGWNNSVYDYAFNWSLDEAYFGYSSNKLYDEYDKAFPYDLTAEKLTFEEAMTQSGGKLGMDYLSMGMVYN
;
A
#
# COMPACT_ATOMS: atom_id res chain seq x y z
N TYR A 1 3.96 -36.55 1.08
CA TYR A 1 3.55 -35.32 1.80
C TYR A 1 4.77 -34.80 2.56
N VAL A 2 5.16 -33.54 2.30
CA VAL A 2 6.22 -32.83 3.04
C VAL A 2 5.55 -32.00 4.13
N LYS A 3 6.06 -32.07 5.36
CA LYS A 3 5.51 -31.27 6.45
C LYS A 3 5.86 -29.80 6.28
N ALA A 4 4.98 -28.89 6.70
CA ALA A 4 5.19 -27.45 6.60
C ALA A 4 6.51 -26.98 7.26
N GLU A 5 6.88 -27.59 8.39
CA GLU A 5 8.13 -27.32 9.08
C GLU A 5 9.36 -27.73 8.27
N GLU A 6 9.28 -28.84 7.53
CA GLU A 6 10.34 -29.32 6.65
C GLU A 6 10.50 -28.37 5.43
N ILE A 7 9.38 -27.89 4.87
CA ILE A 7 9.39 -26.88 3.82
C ILE A 7 10.09 -25.60 4.33
N LYS A 8 9.68 -25.10 5.48
CA LYS A 8 10.26 -23.89 6.08
C LYS A 8 11.75 -24.05 6.39
N ALA A 9 12.16 -25.20 6.92
CA ALA A 9 13.55 -25.46 7.28
C ALA A 9 14.47 -25.62 6.06
N ASN A 10 13.94 -26.11 4.94
CA ASN A 10 14.73 -26.40 3.73
C ASN A 10 14.43 -25.42 2.56
N ARG A 11 13.80 -24.29 2.83
CA ARG A 11 13.31 -23.35 1.78
C ARG A 11 14.35 -22.86 0.77
N TYR A 12 15.64 -23.00 1.08
CA TYR A 12 16.74 -22.66 0.18
C TYR A 12 17.47 -23.88 -0.37
N ASP A 13 17.06 -25.10 0.00
CA ASP A 13 17.66 -26.33 -0.50
C ASP A 13 16.86 -26.85 -1.70
N THR A 14 17.29 -26.46 -2.89
CA THR A 14 16.61 -26.82 -4.15
C THR A 14 16.55 -28.30 -4.42
N THR A 15 17.34 -29.13 -3.73
CA THR A 15 17.34 -30.60 -3.90
C THR A 15 16.23 -31.29 -3.14
N LYS A 16 15.54 -30.58 -2.23
CA LYS A 16 14.55 -31.15 -1.34
C LYS A 16 13.09 -30.79 -1.68
N TYR A 17 12.89 -30.00 -2.71
CA TYR A 17 11.54 -29.62 -3.11
C TYR A 17 11.04 -30.40 -4.33
N PRO A 18 9.79 -30.85 -4.31
CA PRO A 18 9.14 -31.28 -5.54
C PRO A 18 8.80 -30.04 -6.39
N PHE A 19 9.17 -30.08 -7.65
CA PHE A 19 8.81 -29.05 -8.63
C PHE A 19 7.71 -29.56 -9.53
N SER A 20 6.63 -28.78 -9.67
CA SER A 20 5.51 -29.09 -10.57
C SER A 20 5.51 -28.21 -11.83
N GLY A 21 6.39 -27.22 -11.90
CA GLY A 21 6.49 -26.26 -13.01
C GLY A 21 7.35 -26.76 -14.16
N ALA A 22 7.39 -25.96 -15.22
CA ALA A 22 8.16 -26.23 -16.44
C ALA A 22 9.67 -26.27 -16.20
N TYR A 23 10.15 -25.64 -15.13
CA TYR A 23 11.55 -25.57 -14.76
C TYR A 23 11.77 -25.94 -13.30
N THR A 24 12.97 -26.45 -13.00
CA THR A 24 13.49 -26.68 -11.66
C THR A 24 14.65 -25.76 -11.37
N ILE A 25 14.85 -25.33 -10.12
CA ILE A 25 16.02 -24.55 -9.72
C ILE A 25 17.18 -25.53 -9.50
N SER A 26 18.24 -25.41 -10.31
CA SER A 26 19.43 -26.25 -10.16
C SER A 26 20.52 -25.59 -9.32
N LYS A 27 20.58 -24.25 -9.30
CA LYS A 27 21.55 -23.49 -8.53
C LYS A 27 20.94 -22.17 -8.09
N TRP A 28 21.23 -21.78 -6.88
CA TRP A 28 21.02 -20.42 -6.36
C TRP A 28 22.36 -19.90 -5.82
N ASP A 29 22.73 -18.70 -6.23
CA ASP A 29 23.93 -18.00 -5.76
C ASP A 29 23.49 -16.68 -5.10
N GLU A 30 23.53 -16.65 -3.77
CA GLU A 30 23.11 -15.48 -2.99
C GLU A 30 24.07 -14.29 -3.17
N GLY A 31 25.37 -14.56 -3.37
CA GLY A 31 26.39 -13.51 -3.52
C GLY A 31 26.25 -12.72 -4.81
N THR A 32 25.79 -13.37 -5.89
CA THR A 32 25.56 -12.74 -7.20
C THR A 32 24.07 -12.47 -7.46
N SER A 33 23.17 -12.92 -6.59
CA SER A 33 21.72 -12.90 -6.81
C SER A 33 21.33 -13.56 -8.15
N GLU A 34 21.91 -14.72 -8.42
CA GLU A 34 21.73 -15.47 -9.67
C GLU A 34 21.07 -16.82 -9.41
N ALA A 35 20.05 -17.17 -10.20
CA ALA A 35 19.40 -18.47 -10.19
C ALA A 35 19.56 -19.15 -11.55
N THR A 36 20.00 -20.41 -11.55
CA THR A 36 20.01 -21.25 -12.75
C THR A 36 18.85 -22.23 -12.70
N LEU A 37 18.02 -22.22 -13.72
CA LEU A 37 16.87 -23.09 -13.88
C LEU A 37 17.11 -24.06 -15.04
N LEU A 38 16.72 -25.32 -14.84
CA LEU A 38 16.77 -26.37 -15.87
C LEU A 38 15.35 -26.78 -16.24
N ALA A 39 15.11 -27.07 -17.51
CA ALA A 39 13.85 -27.62 -17.97
C ALA A 39 13.50 -28.90 -17.18
N ASN A 40 12.28 -28.97 -16.66
CA ASN A 40 11.81 -30.11 -15.88
C ASN A 40 11.35 -31.21 -16.83
N PRO A 41 12.04 -32.37 -16.89
CA PRO A 41 11.68 -33.45 -17.80
C PRO A 41 10.34 -34.11 -17.42
N GLU A 42 9.91 -34.00 -16.17
CA GLU A 42 8.65 -34.56 -15.66
C GLU A 42 7.44 -33.66 -15.93
N PHE A 43 7.67 -32.41 -16.41
CA PHE A 43 6.59 -31.50 -16.69
C PHE A 43 5.76 -31.96 -17.91
N GLN A 44 4.48 -32.17 -17.69
CA GLN A 44 3.57 -32.73 -18.71
C GLN A 44 3.04 -31.67 -19.71
N GLY A 45 3.36 -30.41 -19.52
CA GLY A 45 2.88 -29.29 -20.32
C GLY A 45 1.94 -28.39 -19.55
N ASN A 46 1.73 -27.17 -20.07
CA ASN A 46 0.71 -26.25 -19.56
C ASN A 46 -0.70 -26.68 -20.06
N PHE A 47 -1.72 -25.85 -19.82
CA PHE A 47 -3.10 -26.13 -20.24
C PHE A 47 -3.27 -26.29 -21.77
N GLU A 48 -2.32 -25.81 -22.58
CA GLU A 48 -2.23 -26.00 -24.04
C GLU A 48 -1.34 -27.17 -24.45
N GLY A 49 -0.76 -27.88 -23.48
CA GLY A 49 0.17 -28.97 -23.71
C GLY A 49 1.59 -28.54 -24.08
N MET A 50 1.91 -27.25 -23.96
CA MET A 50 3.25 -26.75 -24.30
C MET A 50 4.25 -27.11 -23.22
N LYS A 51 5.43 -27.57 -23.64
CA LYS A 51 6.59 -27.89 -22.81
C LYS A 51 7.71 -26.87 -23.03
N PRO A 52 8.66 -26.72 -22.08
CA PRO A 52 9.80 -25.85 -22.26
C PRO A 52 10.67 -26.31 -23.44
N THR A 53 11.06 -25.36 -24.29
CA THR A 53 12.00 -25.59 -25.41
C THR A 53 13.38 -25.04 -25.11
N ILE A 54 13.54 -24.21 -24.12
CA ILE A 54 14.81 -23.69 -23.64
C ILE A 54 15.27 -24.60 -22.50
N GLU A 55 16.48 -25.19 -22.64
CA GLU A 55 16.96 -26.14 -21.65
C GLU A 55 17.40 -25.48 -20.34
N THR A 56 18.02 -24.31 -20.42
CA THR A 56 18.58 -23.59 -19.28
C THR A 56 18.20 -22.13 -19.32
N ILE A 57 17.69 -21.62 -18.20
CA ILE A 57 17.44 -20.20 -17.99
C ILE A 57 18.29 -19.72 -16.82
N VAL A 58 19.02 -18.63 -17.01
CA VAL A 58 19.77 -17.96 -15.94
C VAL A 58 19.08 -16.66 -15.60
N TYR A 59 18.56 -16.57 -14.39
CA TYR A 59 18.02 -15.32 -13.84
C TYR A 59 19.08 -14.62 -13.03
N ARG A 60 19.31 -13.33 -13.31
CA ARG A 60 20.19 -12.50 -12.50
C ARG A 60 19.61 -11.11 -12.27
N LYS A 61 19.92 -10.53 -11.13
CA LYS A 61 19.59 -9.14 -10.84
C LYS A 61 20.49 -8.23 -11.67
N LEU A 62 19.91 -7.25 -12.33
CA LEU A 62 20.62 -6.19 -13.04
C LEU A 62 20.45 -4.85 -12.30
N VAL A 63 21.34 -3.91 -12.62
CA VAL A 63 21.25 -2.53 -12.18
C VAL A 63 20.43 -1.76 -13.21
N ASP A 64 19.43 -1.04 -12.77
CA ASP A 64 18.42 -0.38 -13.62
C ASP A 64 19.07 0.56 -14.65
N GLU A 65 20.12 1.29 -14.27
CA GLU A 65 20.80 2.25 -15.12
C GLU A 65 21.54 1.61 -16.30
N THR A 66 21.92 0.34 -16.19
CA THR A 66 22.75 -0.36 -17.19
C THR A 66 22.04 -1.50 -17.93
N GLN A 67 20.83 -1.86 -17.50
CA GLN A 67 20.13 -3.05 -18.01
C GLN A 67 19.86 -3.00 -19.52
N LEU A 68 19.47 -1.86 -20.08
CA LEU A 68 19.24 -1.72 -21.52
C LEU A 68 20.53 -1.81 -22.32
N ASP A 69 21.66 -1.33 -21.81
CA ASP A 69 22.94 -1.45 -22.46
C ASP A 69 23.46 -2.88 -22.45
N GLN A 70 23.19 -3.65 -21.37
CA GLN A 70 23.52 -5.06 -21.30
C GLN A 70 22.70 -5.87 -22.33
N LEU A 71 21.40 -5.56 -22.49
CA LEU A 71 20.58 -6.15 -23.55
C LEU A 71 21.16 -5.86 -24.95
N LYS A 72 21.47 -4.60 -25.25
CA LYS A 72 22.05 -4.20 -26.56
C LYS A 72 23.38 -4.87 -26.86
N LYS A 73 24.18 -5.17 -25.84
CA LYS A 73 25.45 -5.87 -25.97
C LYS A 73 25.31 -7.39 -26.06
N GLY A 74 24.10 -7.93 -25.87
CA GLY A 74 23.89 -9.38 -25.83
C GLY A 74 24.41 -10.04 -24.54
N GLU A 75 24.60 -9.28 -23.48
CA GLU A 75 25.00 -9.82 -22.17
C GLU A 75 23.79 -10.46 -21.45
N VAL A 76 22.57 -10.09 -21.85
CA VAL A 76 21.31 -10.70 -21.49
C VAL A 76 20.40 -10.78 -22.71
N ASP A 77 19.54 -11.80 -22.75
CA ASP A 77 18.62 -12.05 -23.86
C ASP A 77 17.25 -11.44 -23.62
N VAL A 78 16.84 -11.28 -22.35
CA VAL A 78 15.52 -10.80 -21.95
C VAL A 78 15.63 -9.88 -20.75
N LEU A 79 14.97 -8.74 -20.81
CA LEU A 79 14.67 -7.91 -19.65
C LEU A 79 13.19 -8.11 -19.27
N SER A 80 12.93 -8.48 -18.04
CA SER A 80 11.57 -8.68 -17.56
C SER A 80 11.17 -7.57 -16.58
N SER A 81 9.85 -7.27 -16.56
CA SER A 81 9.25 -6.36 -15.57
C SER A 81 9.79 -4.92 -15.61
N LEU A 82 10.09 -4.41 -16.81
CA LEU A 82 10.43 -3.00 -16.97
C LEU A 82 9.21 -2.14 -16.59
N THR A 83 9.38 -1.32 -15.57
CA THR A 83 8.34 -0.43 -15.05
C THR A 83 8.91 0.98 -14.87
N GLY A 84 8.03 1.97 -14.91
CA GLY A 84 8.42 3.36 -14.87
C GLY A 84 8.49 4.00 -16.25
N GLY A 85 8.10 5.27 -16.35
CA GLY A 85 7.87 5.95 -17.63
C GLY A 85 9.13 6.08 -18.48
N ASP A 86 10.22 6.54 -17.89
CA ASP A 86 11.46 6.78 -18.63
C ASP A 86 12.12 5.47 -19.09
N VAL A 87 12.11 4.45 -18.22
CA VAL A 87 12.65 3.14 -18.56
C VAL A 87 11.82 2.48 -19.66
N THR A 88 10.49 2.52 -19.57
CA THR A 88 9.57 1.99 -20.59
C THR A 88 9.80 2.70 -21.93
N LYS A 89 9.86 4.03 -21.93
CA LYS A 89 10.11 4.82 -23.13
C LYS A 89 11.47 4.49 -23.76
N ALA A 90 12.53 4.38 -22.94
CA ALA A 90 13.86 4.03 -23.40
C ALA A 90 13.90 2.61 -23.97
N ALA A 91 13.20 1.66 -23.35
CA ALA A 91 13.11 0.28 -23.83
C ALA A 91 12.37 0.20 -25.17
N LEU A 92 11.23 0.85 -25.31
CA LEU A 92 10.48 0.90 -26.56
C LEU A 92 11.29 1.53 -27.72
N ALA A 93 12.17 2.47 -27.41
CA ALA A 93 13.06 3.08 -28.41
C ALA A 93 14.15 2.11 -28.92
N VAL A 94 14.41 0.99 -28.25
CA VAL A 94 15.34 -0.06 -28.69
C VAL A 94 14.67 -1.07 -29.61
N VAL A 95 13.34 -1.19 -29.56
CA VAL A 95 12.57 -2.15 -30.35
C VAL A 95 12.65 -1.78 -31.84
N ASP A 96 13.17 -2.70 -32.66
CA ASP A 96 13.32 -2.53 -34.10
C ASP A 96 12.53 -3.58 -34.93
N GLY A 97 11.86 -4.50 -34.23
CA GLY A 97 11.08 -5.57 -34.81
C GLY A 97 11.88 -6.69 -35.49
N THR A 98 13.21 -6.61 -35.41
CA THR A 98 14.11 -7.60 -36.03
C THR A 98 15.04 -8.21 -34.98
N ASN A 99 15.89 -7.39 -34.36
CA ASN A 99 16.83 -7.84 -33.34
C ASN A 99 16.24 -7.71 -31.93
N PHE A 100 15.41 -6.70 -31.73
CA PHE A 100 14.76 -6.44 -30.46
C PHE A 100 13.24 -6.37 -30.64
N ASN A 101 12.57 -7.21 -29.88
CA ASN A 101 11.11 -7.26 -29.81
C ASN A 101 10.64 -6.97 -28.39
N GLU A 102 9.38 -6.64 -28.23
CA GLU A 102 8.78 -6.40 -26.94
C GLU A 102 7.45 -7.16 -26.82
N VAL A 103 7.09 -7.44 -25.59
CA VAL A 103 5.73 -7.88 -25.20
C VAL A 103 5.30 -7.03 -24.03
N HIS A 104 4.17 -6.38 -24.16
CA HIS A 104 3.58 -5.62 -23.06
C HIS A 104 2.19 -6.14 -22.77
N TYR A 105 1.82 -6.02 -21.52
CA TYR A 105 0.49 -6.37 -21.03
C TYR A 105 0.13 -5.46 -19.87
N GLN A 106 -1.16 -5.25 -19.68
CA GLN A 106 -1.62 -4.47 -18.55
C GLN A 106 -1.38 -5.27 -17.26
N ARG A 107 -0.70 -4.63 -16.32
CA ARG A 107 -0.46 -5.24 -15.01
C ARG A 107 -1.80 -5.48 -14.31
N ALA A 108 -2.04 -6.71 -13.87
CA ALA A 108 -3.13 -7.03 -12.97
C ALA A 108 -2.73 -6.65 -11.54
N GLY A 109 -2.88 -5.38 -11.21
CA GLY A 109 -2.52 -4.82 -9.91
C GLY A 109 -2.55 -3.31 -9.91
N TYR A 110 -2.37 -2.70 -8.74
CA TYR A 110 -2.34 -1.25 -8.59
C TYR A 110 -1.31 -0.81 -7.53
N GLY A 111 -0.78 0.40 -7.67
CA GLY A 111 -0.05 1.08 -6.61
C GLY A 111 -1.03 1.77 -5.66
N LYS A 112 -0.68 1.80 -4.39
CA LYS A 112 -1.54 2.37 -3.34
C LYS A 112 -0.72 3.08 -2.27
N ILE A 113 -1.34 4.05 -1.64
CA ILE A 113 -0.96 4.51 -0.31
C ILE A 113 -1.82 3.71 0.68
N GLN A 114 -1.17 3.03 1.61
CA GLN A 114 -1.83 2.29 2.68
C GLN A 114 -1.71 3.06 3.98
N PHE A 115 -2.76 3.05 4.81
CA PHE A 115 -2.77 3.74 6.08
C PHE A 115 -3.05 2.77 7.22
N ASP A 116 -2.44 3.03 8.38
CA ASP A 116 -2.92 2.46 9.63
C ASP A 116 -4.16 3.21 10.10
N CYS A 117 -5.25 2.48 10.25
CA CYS A 117 -6.54 3.05 10.62
C CYS A 117 -6.80 3.05 12.13
N ASP A 118 -5.88 2.54 12.92
CA ASP A 118 -5.94 2.48 14.38
C ASP A 118 -4.84 3.28 15.09
N PHE A 119 -4.03 4.04 14.32
CA PHE A 119 -2.90 4.76 14.89
C PHE A 119 -2.77 6.18 14.31
N GLY A 120 -2.59 7.15 15.23
CA GLY A 120 -2.31 8.54 14.87
C GLY A 120 -3.40 9.21 14.04
N PRO A 121 -3.08 10.29 13.32
CA PRO A 121 -4.06 11.05 12.55
C PRO A 121 -4.73 10.23 11.44
N THR A 122 -4.06 9.21 10.92
CA THR A 122 -4.58 8.39 9.81
C THR A 122 -5.70 7.45 10.22
N MET A 123 -5.97 7.29 11.52
CA MET A 123 -7.17 6.59 11.99
C MET A 123 -8.48 7.32 11.59
N PHE A 124 -8.40 8.61 11.33
CA PHE A 124 -9.57 9.42 10.95
C PHE A 124 -9.77 9.43 9.43
N ALA A 125 -10.97 9.02 8.98
CA ALA A 125 -11.33 9.01 7.57
C ALA A 125 -11.13 10.37 6.90
N SER A 126 -11.45 11.47 7.61
CA SER A 126 -11.27 12.83 7.10
C SER A 126 -9.84 13.16 6.70
N VAL A 127 -8.85 12.62 7.41
CA VAL A 127 -7.42 12.81 7.07
C VAL A 127 -7.07 12.03 5.80
N ARG A 128 -7.50 10.78 5.71
CA ARG A 128 -7.25 9.93 4.54
C ARG A 128 -7.91 10.52 3.29
N GLN A 129 -9.15 11.00 3.41
CA GLN A 129 -9.87 11.70 2.34
C GLN A 129 -9.14 12.98 1.92
N ALA A 130 -8.71 13.78 2.90
CA ALA A 130 -7.97 15.02 2.62
C ALA A 130 -6.67 14.73 1.85
N LEU A 131 -5.91 13.71 2.24
CA LEU A 131 -4.70 13.31 1.53
C LEU A 131 -5.00 12.83 0.10
N THR A 132 -6.10 12.11 -0.08
CA THR A 132 -6.52 11.64 -1.40
C THR A 132 -6.89 12.81 -2.33
N TYR A 133 -7.60 13.83 -1.82
CA TYR A 133 -7.88 15.07 -2.57
C TYR A 133 -6.64 15.92 -2.82
N ALA A 134 -5.67 15.91 -1.89
CA ALA A 134 -4.46 16.74 -2.00
C ALA A 134 -3.40 16.14 -2.93
N LEU A 135 -3.47 14.87 -3.30
CA LEU A 135 -2.58 14.24 -4.26
C LEU A 135 -3.15 14.36 -5.68
N ASN A 136 -2.46 15.02 -6.58
CA ASN A 136 -2.81 15.01 -8.01
C ASN A 136 -2.47 13.64 -8.62
N ARG A 137 -3.35 12.65 -8.40
CA ARG A 137 -3.16 11.25 -8.80
C ARG A 137 -2.99 11.09 -10.32
N THR A 138 -3.64 11.93 -11.11
CA THR A 138 -3.52 11.90 -12.58
C THR A 138 -2.11 12.28 -13.01
N GLU A 139 -1.61 13.42 -12.52
CA GLU A 139 -0.25 13.87 -12.81
C GLU A 139 0.81 12.91 -12.24
N PHE A 140 0.61 12.44 -11.02
CA PHE A 140 1.45 11.44 -10.39
C PHE A 140 1.55 10.16 -11.23
N CYS A 141 0.40 9.63 -11.66
CA CYS A 141 0.33 8.44 -12.51
C CYS A 141 1.03 8.67 -13.85
N GLN A 142 0.77 9.79 -14.51
CA GLN A 142 1.42 10.14 -15.78
C GLN A 142 2.94 10.26 -15.63
N THR A 143 3.40 10.92 -14.58
CA THR A 143 4.82 11.11 -14.31
C THR A 143 5.51 9.78 -14.02
N PHE A 144 4.93 8.98 -13.12
CA PHE A 144 5.52 7.70 -12.72
C PHE A 144 5.52 6.68 -13.85
N THR A 145 4.42 6.57 -14.60
CA THR A 145 4.25 5.54 -15.63
C THR A 145 4.61 6.00 -17.05
N GLY A 146 4.93 7.30 -17.24
CA GLY A 146 5.16 7.87 -18.56
C GLY A 146 3.93 7.85 -19.48
N GLY A 147 2.74 7.82 -18.90
CA GLY A 147 1.48 7.75 -19.63
C GLY A 147 0.97 6.33 -19.91
N TYR A 148 1.69 5.30 -19.45
CA TYR A 148 1.28 3.89 -19.62
C TYR A 148 0.42 3.35 -18.48
N GLY A 149 0.09 4.19 -17.50
CA GLY A 149 -0.79 3.84 -16.38
C GLY A 149 -2.10 4.61 -16.40
N VAL A 150 -3.04 4.13 -15.60
CA VAL A 150 -4.34 4.78 -15.38
C VAL A 150 -4.61 4.87 -13.89
N VAL A 151 -5.32 5.92 -13.48
CA VAL A 151 -5.82 6.04 -12.10
C VAL A 151 -7.02 5.13 -11.94
N VAL A 152 -7.09 4.44 -10.79
CA VAL A 152 -8.25 3.63 -10.40
C VAL A 152 -8.80 4.13 -9.07
N ASP A 153 -10.11 4.07 -8.91
CA ASP A 153 -10.83 4.54 -7.72
C ASP A 153 -11.30 3.39 -6.82
N GLY A 154 -10.63 2.27 -6.90
CA GLY A 154 -10.94 1.08 -6.13
C GLY A 154 -9.95 -0.05 -6.39
N PRO A 155 -10.05 -1.16 -5.64
CA PRO A 155 -9.14 -2.29 -5.75
C PRO A 155 -9.49 -3.19 -6.97
N TYR A 156 -9.55 -2.62 -8.16
CA TYR A 156 -9.88 -3.32 -9.40
C TYR A 156 -8.88 -3.01 -10.51
N SER A 157 -8.78 -3.92 -11.46
CA SER A 157 -8.19 -3.62 -12.77
C SER A 157 -9.30 -3.20 -13.73
N PRO A 158 -9.10 -2.16 -14.55
CA PRO A 158 -10.05 -1.79 -15.62
C PRO A 158 -10.37 -2.94 -16.58
N ASP A 159 -9.47 -3.94 -16.67
CA ASP A 159 -9.65 -5.10 -17.55
C ASP A 159 -10.40 -6.26 -16.91
N PHE A 160 -10.68 -6.23 -15.62
CA PHE A 160 -11.45 -7.29 -14.98
C PHE A 160 -12.86 -7.40 -15.58
N ALA A 161 -13.24 -8.63 -15.93
CA ALA A 161 -14.56 -8.91 -16.46
C ALA A 161 -15.66 -8.49 -15.47
N MET A 162 -15.45 -8.72 -14.17
CA MET A 162 -16.36 -8.30 -13.10
C MET A 162 -16.52 -6.78 -13.04
N TRP A 163 -15.42 -6.02 -13.18
CA TRP A 163 -15.48 -4.56 -13.21
C TRP A 163 -16.24 -4.08 -14.45
N LYS A 164 -15.89 -4.61 -15.64
CA LYS A 164 -16.58 -4.27 -16.89
C LYS A 164 -18.08 -4.54 -16.83
N ALA A 165 -18.50 -5.58 -16.10
CA ALA A 165 -19.92 -5.94 -15.95
C ALA A 165 -20.72 -4.99 -15.04
N VAL A 166 -20.05 -4.32 -14.07
CA VAL A 166 -20.75 -3.53 -13.04
C VAL A 166 -20.43 -2.04 -13.06
N LYS A 167 -19.38 -1.59 -13.73
CA LYS A 167 -18.88 -0.21 -13.69
C LYS A 167 -19.95 0.86 -13.99
N ASP A 168 -20.89 0.55 -14.84
CA ASP A 168 -21.96 1.48 -15.24
C ASP A 168 -23.10 1.54 -14.19
N ASN A 169 -23.09 0.64 -13.21
CA ASN A 169 -24.08 0.54 -12.13
C ASN A 169 -23.52 0.92 -10.74
N ILE A 170 -22.23 1.25 -10.67
CA ILE A 170 -21.54 1.63 -9.43
C ILE A 170 -21.11 3.09 -9.55
N THR A 171 -21.40 3.89 -8.53
CA THR A 171 -20.88 5.24 -8.40
C THR A 171 -19.80 5.22 -7.31
N LEU A 172 -18.58 5.47 -7.69
CA LEU A 172 -17.46 5.67 -6.77
C LEU A 172 -17.36 7.15 -6.39
N ILE A 173 -16.77 7.43 -5.25
CA ILE A 173 -16.49 8.82 -4.84
C ILE A 173 -15.43 9.38 -5.79
N ASP A 174 -15.69 10.56 -6.32
CA ASP A 174 -14.73 11.30 -7.12
C ASP A 174 -13.71 12.00 -6.21
N TYR A 175 -12.48 11.49 -6.20
CA TYR A 175 -11.34 12.09 -5.54
C TYR A 175 -10.42 12.86 -6.52
N SER A 176 -10.99 13.54 -7.49
CA SER A 176 -10.23 14.48 -8.33
C SER A 176 -9.48 15.50 -7.47
N PHE A 177 -8.25 15.83 -7.88
CA PHE A 177 -7.40 16.77 -7.14
C PHE A 177 -8.13 18.06 -6.80
N SER A 178 -8.19 18.39 -5.52
CA SER A 178 -8.87 19.58 -5.02
C SER A 178 -8.41 19.93 -3.61
N VAL A 179 -7.58 20.97 -3.50
CA VAL A 179 -7.15 21.51 -2.20
C VAL A 179 -8.36 21.97 -1.37
N ALA A 180 -9.39 22.53 -2.02
CA ALA A 180 -10.60 22.99 -1.34
C ALA A 180 -11.41 21.81 -0.72
N ASN A 181 -11.52 20.68 -1.43
CA ASN A 181 -12.18 19.50 -0.89
C ASN A 181 -11.34 18.85 0.20
N ALA A 182 -10.01 18.88 0.07
CA ALA A 182 -9.10 18.42 1.13
C ALA A 182 -9.29 19.24 2.41
N GLU A 183 -9.30 20.57 2.29
CA GLU A 183 -9.57 21.46 3.44
C GLU A 183 -10.94 21.21 4.05
N LYS A 184 -11.97 21.08 3.21
CA LYS A 184 -13.33 20.78 3.68
C LYS A 184 -13.38 19.47 4.47
N ALA A 185 -12.74 18.41 3.98
CA ALA A 185 -12.68 17.12 4.69
C ALA A 185 -12.03 17.27 6.07
N LEU A 186 -10.95 18.06 6.18
CA LEU A 186 -10.30 18.32 7.45
C LEU A 186 -11.20 19.12 8.40
N VAL A 187 -11.84 20.17 7.92
CA VAL A 187 -12.72 21.02 8.73
C VAL A 187 -13.92 20.21 9.22
N ASP A 188 -14.57 19.47 8.34
CA ASP A 188 -15.70 18.59 8.69
C ASP A 188 -15.28 17.51 9.71
N GLY A 189 -14.03 17.03 9.62
CA GLY A 189 -13.44 16.09 10.56
C GLY A 189 -12.98 16.69 11.89
N GLY A 190 -13.15 18.01 12.10
CA GLY A 190 -12.80 18.69 13.34
C GLY A 190 -11.31 19.07 13.47
N TRP A 191 -10.53 19.02 12.39
CA TRP A 191 -9.14 19.46 12.33
C TRP A 191 -9.04 20.98 12.18
N ILE A 192 -9.49 21.72 13.19
CA ILE A 192 -9.68 23.17 13.15
C ILE A 192 -8.90 23.94 14.22
N TYR A 193 -8.10 23.27 15.03
CA TYR A 193 -7.38 23.85 16.16
C TYR A 193 -5.88 23.97 15.89
N ASN A 194 -5.20 24.78 16.70
CA ASN A 194 -3.74 24.79 16.86
C ASN A 194 -3.31 24.06 18.15
N SER A 195 -2.02 24.07 18.45
CA SER A 195 -1.44 23.40 19.64
C SER A 195 -1.93 23.95 20.99
N LYS A 196 -2.60 25.11 20.98
CA LYS A 196 -3.14 25.78 22.18
C LYS A 196 -4.64 25.58 22.33
N GLY A 197 -5.28 24.84 21.41
CA GLY A 197 -6.73 24.68 21.37
C GLY A 197 -7.47 25.88 20.80
N GLU A 198 -6.77 26.84 20.20
CA GLU A 198 -7.33 27.98 19.47
C GLU A 198 -7.57 27.60 18.01
N ALA A 199 -8.24 28.49 17.25
CA ALA A 199 -8.46 28.27 15.83
C ALA A 199 -7.12 28.16 15.08
N PHE A 200 -7.01 27.16 14.18
CA PHE A 200 -5.87 27.04 13.30
C PHE A 200 -5.78 28.20 12.32
N VAL A 201 -4.58 28.71 12.12
CA VAL A 201 -4.29 29.76 11.14
C VAL A 201 -3.17 29.25 10.23
N ALA A 202 -3.41 29.21 8.92
CA ALA A 202 -2.44 28.78 7.95
C ALA A 202 -1.20 29.69 7.92
N GLY A 203 -0.03 29.15 7.56
CA GLY A 203 1.22 29.89 7.41
C GLY A 203 1.97 30.14 8.74
N GLN A 204 1.55 29.53 9.83
CA GLN A 204 2.30 29.52 11.09
C GLN A 204 3.52 28.59 10.98
N THR A 205 4.44 28.71 11.93
CA THR A 205 5.66 27.91 12.02
C THR A 205 5.73 27.09 13.31
N GLY A 206 6.69 26.18 13.39
CA GLY A 206 6.87 25.32 14.57
C GLY A 206 5.68 24.38 14.76
N VAL A 207 5.28 24.16 16.01
CA VAL A 207 4.18 23.25 16.35
C VAL A 207 2.81 23.71 15.85
N ASP A 208 2.65 25.00 15.57
CA ASP A 208 1.40 25.60 15.06
C ASP A 208 1.35 25.61 13.51
N ALA A 209 2.37 25.07 12.84
CA ALA A 209 2.35 24.84 11.39
C ALA A 209 1.31 23.79 10.96
N VAL A 210 0.85 22.95 11.89
CA VAL A 210 -0.12 21.89 11.62
C VAL A 210 -1.45 22.14 12.31
N ARG A 211 -2.50 21.55 11.77
CA ARG A 211 -3.81 21.49 12.39
C ARG A 211 -3.79 20.51 13.56
N TYR A 212 -4.66 20.75 14.51
CA TYR A 212 -4.98 19.83 15.61
C TYR A 212 -6.46 19.51 15.60
N LYS A 213 -6.78 18.30 16.00
CA LYS A 213 -8.14 17.85 16.27
C LYS A 213 -8.32 17.72 17.78
N LYS A 214 -9.35 18.35 18.33
CA LYS A 214 -9.82 18.04 19.68
C LYS A 214 -10.48 16.66 19.64
N LEU A 215 -9.98 15.73 20.43
CA LEU A 215 -10.55 14.40 20.56
C LEU A 215 -11.85 14.46 21.37
N THR A 216 -12.90 13.77 20.94
CA THR A 216 -14.11 13.59 21.75
C THR A 216 -13.82 12.74 22.97
N ALA A 217 -14.72 12.72 23.96
CA ALA A 217 -14.56 11.86 25.13
C ALA A 217 -14.50 10.38 24.71
N GLU A 218 -15.33 9.97 23.75
CA GLU A 218 -15.36 8.62 23.21
C GLU A 218 -14.03 8.28 22.49
N GLU A 219 -13.55 9.15 21.60
CA GLU A 219 -12.26 8.99 20.94
C GLU A 219 -11.10 8.92 21.95
N ALA A 220 -11.15 9.72 23.01
CA ALA A 220 -10.13 9.72 24.05
C ALA A 220 -10.19 8.49 24.98
N GLU A 221 -11.36 7.86 25.13
CA GLU A 221 -11.51 6.62 25.89
C GLU A 221 -11.10 5.38 25.10
N THR A 222 -11.47 5.32 23.82
CA THR A 222 -11.12 4.20 22.92
C THR A 222 -9.67 4.22 22.51
N LEU A 223 -9.01 5.40 22.51
CA LEU A 223 -7.59 5.50 22.23
C LEU A 223 -6.77 4.91 23.38
N ASP A 224 -5.85 4.03 23.04
CA ASP A 224 -4.85 3.55 23.99
C ASP A 224 -3.87 4.67 24.38
N GLY A 225 -2.96 4.37 25.31
CA GLY A 225 -1.95 5.32 25.77
C GLY A 225 -1.07 5.88 24.66
N VAL A 226 -0.83 5.12 23.59
CA VAL A 226 -0.01 5.52 22.43
C VAL A 226 -0.71 6.65 21.66
N ASN A 227 -1.98 6.50 21.36
CA ASN A 227 -2.73 7.53 20.63
C ASN A 227 -2.95 8.78 21.48
N LYS A 228 -3.23 8.65 22.78
CA LYS A 228 -3.32 9.80 23.71
C LYS A 228 -2.02 10.56 23.83
N THR A 229 -0.90 9.88 23.72
CA THR A 229 0.44 10.46 23.82
C THR A 229 1.16 10.50 22.46
N TYR A 230 0.40 10.31 21.37
CA TYR A 230 0.95 10.29 20.03
C TYR A 230 1.99 11.39 19.83
N ALA A 231 3.17 11.00 19.40
CA ALA A 231 4.22 11.88 18.97
C ALA A 231 4.64 11.51 17.56
N SER A 232 4.45 12.42 16.62
CA SER A 232 5.09 12.31 15.33
C SER A 232 6.53 12.81 15.48
N VAL A 233 7.46 11.90 15.47
CA VAL A 233 8.89 12.26 15.58
C VAL A 233 9.34 12.86 14.28
N ASN A 234 9.57 14.17 14.31
CA ASN A 234 10.22 14.83 13.21
C ASN A 234 11.34 15.71 13.71
N ASN A 235 12.55 15.22 13.57
CA ASN A 235 13.76 15.91 14.05
C ASN A 235 14.48 16.70 12.96
N THR A 236 13.95 16.74 11.72
CA THR A 236 14.67 17.39 10.61
C THR A 236 14.80 18.91 10.79
N ASP A 237 13.84 19.51 11.48
CA ASP A 237 13.79 20.95 11.80
C ASP A 237 13.73 21.23 13.31
N GLY A 238 13.95 20.20 14.14
CA GLY A 238 13.89 20.30 15.59
C GLY A 238 12.49 20.41 16.19
N VAL A 239 11.44 20.25 15.38
CA VAL A 239 10.05 20.29 15.85
C VAL A 239 9.55 18.89 16.14
N THR A 240 8.95 18.70 17.31
CA THR A 240 8.24 17.48 17.70
C THR A 240 6.74 17.78 17.79
N TYR A 241 5.98 17.15 16.92
CA TYR A 241 4.52 17.19 16.96
C TYR A 241 4.01 16.09 17.89
N LYS A 242 3.19 16.44 18.85
CA LYS A 242 2.61 15.49 19.81
C LYS A 242 1.21 15.91 20.22
N THR A 243 0.42 14.95 20.69
CA THR A 243 -0.86 15.23 21.35
C THR A 243 -0.62 16.09 22.58
N VAL A 244 -1.34 17.19 22.69
CA VAL A 244 -1.30 18.09 23.84
C VAL A 244 -2.56 17.97 24.68
N LYS A 245 -2.44 18.10 25.99
CA LYS A 245 -3.57 18.12 26.93
C LYS A 245 -3.78 19.54 27.44
N ILE A 246 -5.02 20.05 27.27
CA ILE A 246 -5.43 21.36 27.73
C ILE A 246 -6.67 21.17 28.63
N GLY A 247 -6.51 21.38 29.92
CA GLY A 247 -7.55 21.01 30.89
C GLY A 247 -7.78 19.50 30.86
N ASN A 248 -8.98 19.07 30.53
CA ASN A 248 -9.34 17.67 30.36
C ASN A 248 -9.33 17.18 28.90
N ASP A 249 -9.11 18.07 27.95
CA ASP A 249 -9.21 17.78 26.53
C ASP A 249 -7.86 17.43 25.93
N TYR A 250 -7.85 16.51 24.98
CA TYR A 250 -6.67 16.12 24.19
C TYR A 250 -6.79 16.66 22.77
N TYR A 251 -5.69 17.21 22.26
CA TYR A 251 -5.58 17.74 20.90
C TYR A 251 -4.48 17.00 20.16
N MET A 252 -4.84 16.26 19.13
CA MET A 252 -3.93 15.48 18.32
C MET A 252 -3.42 16.30 17.13
N PRO A 253 -2.10 16.36 16.86
CA PRO A 253 -1.55 17.07 15.70
C PRO A 253 -1.78 16.31 14.41
N LEU A 254 -1.98 17.02 13.31
CA LEU A 254 -2.05 16.47 11.96
C LEU A 254 -0.64 16.29 11.38
N ALA A 255 0.13 15.43 12.01
CA ALA A 255 1.48 15.09 11.64
C ALA A 255 1.59 13.57 11.46
N ILE A 256 2.06 13.12 10.31
CA ILE A 256 2.03 11.72 9.88
C ILE A 256 3.45 11.26 9.62
N ASN A 257 3.84 10.16 10.25
CA ASN A 257 5.03 9.42 9.88
C ASN A 257 4.70 8.46 8.74
N TRP A 258 5.49 8.52 7.69
CA TRP A 258 5.39 7.65 6.52
C TRP A 258 6.64 6.80 6.40
N PHE A 259 6.47 5.50 6.18
CA PHE A 259 7.57 4.60 5.87
C PHE A 259 7.52 4.18 4.39
N GLY A 260 8.60 4.46 3.67
CA GLY A 260 8.79 4.05 2.28
C GLY A 260 10.03 3.18 2.11
N THR A 261 10.17 2.56 0.94
CA THR A 261 11.38 1.79 0.61
C THR A 261 12.41 2.64 -0.14
N THR A 262 13.68 2.25 -0.04
CA THR A 262 14.77 2.87 -0.79
C THR A 262 15.76 1.79 -1.27
N PRO A 263 16.31 1.85 -2.50
CA PRO A 263 15.96 2.81 -3.55
C PRO A 263 14.58 2.52 -4.16
N ASN A 264 13.77 3.56 -4.38
CA ASN A 264 12.44 3.41 -4.98
C ASN A 264 11.96 4.75 -5.56
N SER A 265 11.91 4.87 -6.86
CA SER A 265 11.52 6.10 -7.57
C SER A 265 10.08 6.55 -7.27
N LEU A 266 9.19 5.62 -6.94
CA LEU A 266 7.83 5.96 -6.51
C LEU A 266 7.85 6.63 -5.12
N THR A 267 8.67 6.15 -4.19
CA THR A 267 8.87 6.79 -2.88
C THR A 267 9.41 8.21 -3.06
N ASP A 268 10.40 8.42 -3.95
CA ASP A 268 10.99 9.73 -4.22
C ASP A 268 9.96 10.68 -4.83
N LEU A 269 9.14 10.20 -5.76
CA LEU A 269 8.08 10.99 -6.38
C LEU A 269 6.99 11.37 -5.35
N LEU A 270 6.55 10.44 -4.50
CA LEU A 270 5.60 10.73 -3.43
C LEU A 270 6.17 11.72 -2.40
N ASN A 271 7.45 11.60 -2.10
CA ASN A 271 8.12 12.54 -1.20
C ASN A 271 8.06 13.98 -1.76
N THR A 272 8.23 14.13 -3.06
CA THR A 272 8.17 15.42 -3.74
C THR A 272 6.73 15.93 -3.88
N THR A 273 5.82 15.08 -4.35
CA THR A 273 4.47 15.52 -4.77
C THR A 273 3.45 15.54 -3.64
N LEU A 274 3.70 14.81 -2.53
CA LEU A 274 2.81 14.74 -1.38
C LEU A 274 3.49 15.28 -0.11
N ALA A 275 4.55 14.63 0.37
CA ALA A 275 5.14 14.97 1.67
C ALA A 275 5.76 16.37 1.71
N ASN A 276 6.37 16.83 0.62
CA ASN A 276 6.94 18.19 0.47
C ASN A 276 6.07 19.11 -0.40
N SER A 277 4.80 18.77 -0.62
CA SER A 277 3.88 19.61 -1.36
C SER A 277 3.55 20.89 -0.58
N SER A 278 3.63 22.05 -1.25
CA SER A 278 3.21 23.32 -0.68
C SER A 278 1.71 23.36 -0.37
N ASP A 279 0.90 22.67 -1.17
CA ASP A 279 -0.55 22.58 -0.95
C ASP A 279 -0.88 21.78 0.31
N VAL A 280 -0.17 20.65 0.51
CA VAL A 280 -0.30 19.83 1.74
C VAL A 280 0.15 20.62 2.97
N ALA A 281 1.25 21.34 2.87
CA ALA A 281 1.73 22.21 3.96
C ALA A 281 0.74 23.35 4.26
N ALA A 282 0.15 23.98 3.22
CA ALA A 282 -0.85 25.03 3.38
C ALA A 282 -2.14 24.52 4.03
N LEU A 283 -2.49 23.24 3.82
CA LEU A 283 -3.59 22.57 4.53
C LEU A 283 -3.30 22.32 6.02
N GLY A 284 -2.09 22.59 6.50
CA GLY A 284 -1.69 22.31 7.86
C GLY A 284 -1.46 20.82 8.12
N ILE A 285 -1.00 20.09 7.13
CA ILE A 285 -0.60 18.69 7.21
C ILE A 285 0.93 18.61 7.16
N VAL A 286 1.52 17.83 8.02
CA VAL A 286 2.95 17.47 7.94
C VAL A 286 3.08 15.97 7.74
N ILE A 287 3.83 15.58 6.72
CA ILE A 287 4.18 14.18 6.44
C ILE A 287 5.69 14.05 6.52
N ARG A 288 6.17 13.06 7.26
CA ARG A 288 7.61 12.79 7.43
C ARG A 288 7.95 11.40 6.92
N ALA A 289 8.78 11.37 5.89
CA ALA A 289 9.27 10.14 5.31
C ALA A 289 10.42 9.56 6.15
N THR A 290 10.32 8.30 6.43
CA THR A 290 11.43 7.43 6.82
C THR A 290 11.57 6.36 5.76
N VAL A 291 12.78 6.04 5.36
CA VAL A 291 13.02 5.03 4.32
C VAL A 291 13.87 3.90 4.84
N GLY A 292 13.57 2.69 4.39
CA GLY A 292 14.29 1.48 4.74
C GLY A 292 14.16 0.41 3.67
N ASP A 293 14.52 -0.81 4.00
CA ASP A 293 14.34 -1.94 3.10
C ASP A 293 12.91 -2.49 3.13
N PHE A 294 12.61 -3.39 2.19
CA PHE A 294 11.27 -3.97 2.06
C PHE A 294 10.88 -4.87 3.25
N THR A 295 11.86 -5.52 3.90
CA THR A 295 11.62 -6.36 5.07
C THR A 295 11.18 -5.51 6.26
N GLN A 296 11.83 -4.37 6.47
CA GLN A 296 11.42 -3.41 7.49
C GLN A 296 10.02 -2.86 7.21
N LEU A 297 9.71 -2.51 5.96
CA LEU A 297 8.36 -2.09 5.57
C LEU A 297 7.31 -3.13 5.95
N LEU A 298 7.55 -4.42 5.64
CA LEU A 298 6.63 -5.49 6.00
C LEU A 298 6.49 -5.65 7.53
N GLY A 299 7.59 -5.47 8.26
CA GLY A 299 7.59 -5.48 9.72
C GLY A 299 6.63 -4.44 10.30
N GLU A 300 6.69 -3.23 9.80
CA GLU A 300 5.83 -2.13 10.26
C GLU A 300 4.35 -2.33 9.83
N ILE A 301 4.09 -2.73 8.58
CA ILE A 301 2.73 -2.95 8.07
C ILE A 301 2.02 -4.10 8.80
N TYR A 302 2.70 -5.24 8.95
CA TYR A 302 2.11 -6.43 9.58
C TYR A 302 2.31 -6.48 11.09
N ARG A 303 3.04 -5.51 11.64
CA ARG A 303 3.41 -5.47 13.07
C ARG A 303 4.02 -6.77 13.54
N ASP A 304 4.90 -7.34 12.71
CA ASP A 304 5.49 -8.66 12.91
C ASP A 304 6.94 -8.53 13.42
N ALA A 305 7.16 -8.97 14.66
CA ALA A 305 8.47 -8.96 15.29
C ALA A 305 9.52 -9.81 14.53
N SER A 306 9.10 -10.79 13.73
CA SER A 306 10.03 -11.59 12.90
C SER A 306 10.68 -10.77 11.78
N TYR A 307 10.07 -9.64 11.41
CA TYR A 307 10.59 -8.65 10.46
C TYR A 307 11.17 -7.41 11.14
N GLY A 308 11.36 -7.46 12.47
CA GLY A 308 12.01 -6.39 13.23
C GLY A 308 11.08 -5.33 13.81
N TYR A 309 9.76 -5.55 13.82
CA TYR A 309 8.82 -4.63 14.44
C TYR A 309 9.06 -4.48 15.95
N ALA A 310 9.14 -3.25 16.41
CA ALA A 310 9.49 -2.93 17.80
C ALA A 310 8.33 -3.05 18.82
N GLY A 311 7.16 -3.47 18.38
CA GLY A 311 5.99 -3.69 19.24
C GLY A 311 5.12 -2.45 19.51
N THR A 312 5.47 -1.29 18.95
CA THR A 312 4.69 -0.05 19.06
C THR A 312 4.54 0.58 17.68
N PRO A 313 3.32 0.91 17.23
CA PRO A 313 3.11 1.59 15.96
C PRO A 313 3.85 2.93 15.93
N THR A 314 4.53 3.21 14.83
CA THR A 314 5.28 4.47 14.63
C THR A 314 4.82 5.17 13.36
N PHE A 315 4.39 4.41 12.35
CA PHE A 315 4.03 4.91 11.04
C PHE A 315 2.53 4.76 10.81
N GLY A 316 1.92 5.80 10.25
CA GLY A 316 0.51 5.80 9.88
C GLY A 316 0.29 5.69 8.37
N MET A 317 1.36 5.75 7.56
CA MET A 317 1.27 5.76 6.10
C MET A 317 2.40 4.93 5.48
N PHE A 318 2.07 4.21 4.40
CA PHE A 318 2.98 3.38 3.62
C PHE A 318 2.65 3.49 2.14
N ASN A 319 3.65 3.33 1.26
CA ASN A 319 3.41 3.13 -0.16
C ASN A 319 3.71 1.67 -0.54
N LEU A 320 2.80 1.06 -1.25
CA LEU A 320 2.85 -0.35 -1.59
C LEU A 320 2.17 -0.59 -2.94
N ALA A 321 2.37 -1.78 -3.49
CA ALA A 321 1.64 -2.25 -4.66
C ALA A 321 0.98 -3.60 -4.36
N THR A 322 -0.16 -3.84 -5.01
CA THR A 322 -0.88 -5.11 -4.95
C THR A 322 -0.97 -5.69 -6.35
N GLY A 323 -0.73 -7.00 -6.48
CA GLY A 323 -0.92 -7.73 -7.73
C GLY A 323 -2.06 -8.73 -7.61
N TRP A 324 -2.73 -8.99 -8.73
CA TRP A 324 -3.74 -10.04 -8.86
C TRP A 324 -3.29 -11.09 -9.88
N ASN A 325 -3.65 -12.34 -9.67
CA ASN A 325 -3.16 -13.44 -10.48
C ASN A 325 -4.05 -13.80 -11.68
N ASN A 326 -5.28 -13.26 -11.76
CA ASN A 326 -6.24 -13.55 -12.81
C ASN A 326 -7.25 -12.42 -12.99
N SER A 327 -8.13 -12.55 -13.97
CA SER A 327 -9.19 -11.58 -14.28
C SER A 327 -10.40 -11.64 -13.34
N VAL A 328 -10.42 -12.58 -12.40
CA VAL A 328 -11.42 -12.71 -11.35
C VAL A 328 -10.72 -12.63 -10.01
N TYR A 329 -11.14 -11.72 -9.17
CA TYR A 329 -10.55 -11.47 -7.89
C TYR A 329 -11.62 -11.48 -6.80
N ASP A 330 -11.39 -12.25 -5.75
CA ASP A 330 -12.26 -12.24 -4.59
C ASP A 330 -11.91 -11.09 -3.67
N TYR A 331 -12.70 -10.03 -3.71
CA TYR A 331 -12.50 -8.86 -2.85
C TYR A 331 -12.65 -9.16 -1.36
N ALA A 332 -13.36 -10.22 -1.00
CA ALA A 332 -13.48 -10.62 0.40
C ALA A 332 -12.11 -10.90 1.02
N PHE A 333 -11.13 -11.36 0.22
CA PHE A 333 -9.77 -11.59 0.69
C PHE A 333 -9.12 -10.37 1.35
N ASN A 334 -9.38 -9.16 0.87
CA ASN A 334 -8.82 -7.92 1.45
C ASN A 334 -9.82 -7.11 2.28
N TRP A 335 -11.11 -7.42 2.19
CA TRP A 335 -12.16 -6.52 2.67
C TRP A 335 -13.19 -7.19 3.59
N SER A 336 -13.11 -8.52 3.76
CA SER A 336 -13.96 -9.23 4.70
C SER A 336 -13.49 -8.97 6.13
N LEU A 337 -14.43 -8.93 7.06
CA LEU A 337 -14.17 -8.95 8.50
C LEU A 337 -14.06 -10.37 9.04
N ASP A 338 -14.09 -11.37 8.17
CA ASP A 338 -14.01 -12.78 8.52
C ASP A 338 -12.57 -13.17 8.91
N GLU A 339 -12.37 -13.52 10.17
CA GLU A 339 -11.07 -13.92 10.73
C GLU A 339 -10.48 -15.13 9.99
N ALA A 340 -11.32 -16.06 9.53
CA ALA A 340 -10.88 -17.22 8.75
C ALA A 340 -10.22 -16.83 7.42
N TYR A 341 -10.56 -15.65 6.88
CA TYR A 341 -9.96 -15.11 5.66
C TYR A 341 -8.61 -14.46 5.90
N PHE A 342 -8.41 -13.80 7.04
CA PHE A 342 -7.28 -12.91 7.26
C PHE A 342 -6.25 -13.41 8.26
N GLY A 343 -6.65 -14.22 9.22
CA GLY A 343 -5.79 -14.60 10.35
C GLY A 343 -5.34 -13.38 11.19
N TYR A 344 -6.02 -12.23 11.07
CA TYR A 344 -5.69 -11.01 11.79
C TYR A 344 -6.51 -10.87 13.07
N SER A 345 -6.35 -11.81 13.98
CA SER A 345 -6.96 -11.73 15.31
C SER A 345 -6.39 -10.61 16.19
N SER A 346 -5.34 -9.93 15.75
CA SER A 346 -4.66 -8.89 16.52
C SER A 346 -4.97 -7.46 16.07
N ASN A 347 -5.81 -7.27 15.07
CA ASN A 347 -6.22 -5.94 14.66
C ASN A 347 -7.27 -5.40 15.65
N LYS A 348 -6.93 -4.34 16.37
CA LYS A 348 -7.79 -3.74 17.40
C LYS A 348 -9.15 -3.27 16.86
N LEU A 349 -9.15 -2.80 15.60
CA LEU A 349 -10.39 -2.45 14.91
C LEU A 349 -11.28 -3.68 14.71
N TYR A 350 -10.68 -4.81 14.32
CA TYR A 350 -11.35 -6.09 14.16
C TYR A 350 -11.94 -6.58 15.49
N ASP A 351 -11.16 -6.55 16.57
CA ASP A 351 -11.61 -6.95 17.91
C ASP A 351 -12.78 -6.10 18.42
N GLU A 352 -12.83 -4.83 18.09
CA GLU A 352 -13.94 -3.95 18.43
C GLU A 352 -15.18 -4.22 17.59
N TYR A 353 -15.01 -4.54 16.31
CA TYR A 353 -16.11 -4.98 15.46
C TYR A 353 -16.66 -6.33 15.89
N ASP A 354 -15.79 -7.28 16.21
CA ASP A 354 -16.18 -8.61 16.68
C ASP A 354 -16.93 -8.54 18.01
N LYS A 355 -16.56 -7.62 18.91
CA LYS A 355 -17.30 -7.35 20.15
C LYS A 355 -18.66 -6.69 19.91
N ALA A 356 -18.73 -5.77 18.96
CA ALA A 356 -19.98 -5.08 18.60
C ALA A 356 -20.91 -5.97 17.77
N PHE A 357 -20.32 -6.86 16.97
CA PHE A 357 -20.98 -7.78 16.04
C PHE A 357 -20.30 -9.15 16.11
N PRO A 358 -20.56 -9.95 17.17
CA PRO A 358 -20.00 -11.28 17.27
C PRO A 358 -20.37 -12.05 16.00
N TYR A 359 -19.37 -12.26 15.15
CA TYR A 359 -19.53 -12.92 13.87
C TYR A 359 -19.69 -14.42 14.13
N ASP A 360 -20.92 -14.87 14.14
CA ASP A 360 -21.22 -16.30 14.19
C ASP A 360 -21.21 -16.85 12.77
N LEU A 361 -20.13 -17.58 12.43
CA LEU A 361 -20.01 -18.28 11.15
C LEU A 361 -21.14 -19.27 10.89
N THR A 362 -21.91 -19.64 11.93
CA THR A 362 -23.07 -20.53 11.85
C THR A 362 -24.39 -19.80 11.68
N ALA A 363 -24.42 -18.48 11.92
CA ALA A 363 -25.60 -17.64 11.71
C ALA A 363 -25.83 -17.34 10.23
N GLU A 364 -27.06 -17.05 9.84
CA GLU A 364 -27.35 -16.48 8.52
C GLU A 364 -26.52 -15.21 8.33
N LYS A 365 -25.71 -15.18 7.27
CA LYS A 365 -24.88 -14.05 6.94
C LYS A 365 -25.78 -12.83 6.70
N LEU A 366 -25.60 -11.79 7.49
CA LEU A 366 -26.25 -10.53 7.26
C LEU A 366 -25.81 -9.97 5.90
N THR A 367 -26.73 -9.41 5.18
CA THR A 367 -26.39 -8.58 4.02
C THR A 367 -25.66 -7.32 4.51
N PHE A 368 -24.89 -6.69 3.65
CA PHE A 368 -24.20 -5.42 3.96
C PHE A 368 -25.17 -4.35 4.50
N GLU A 369 -26.37 -4.25 3.94
CA GLU A 369 -27.41 -3.32 4.40
C GLU A 369 -27.91 -3.65 5.81
N GLU A 370 -28.09 -4.91 6.12
CA GLU A 370 -28.50 -5.35 7.47
C GLU A 370 -27.40 -5.09 8.49
N ALA A 371 -26.14 -5.39 8.16
CA ALA A 371 -24.99 -5.09 9.00
C ALA A 371 -24.84 -3.58 9.23
N MET A 372 -24.98 -2.75 8.20
CA MET A 372 -25.00 -1.31 8.27
C MET A 372 -26.11 -0.78 9.19
N THR A 373 -27.30 -1.31 9.06
CA THR A 373 -28.47 -0.89 9.87
C THR A 373 -28.28 -1.28 11.34
N GLN A 374 -27.81 -2.49 11.61
CA GLN A 374 -27.58 -2.98 12.97
C GLN A 374 -26.44 -2.23 13.67
N SER A 375 -25.40 -1.84 12.93
CA SER A 375 -24.26 -1.09 13.45
C SER A 375 -24.56 0.41 13.67
N GLY A 376 -25.77 0.88 13.32
CA GLY A 376 -26.07 2.30 13.32
C GLY A 376 -25.20 3.10 12.35
N GLY A 377 -24.73 2.48 11.29
CA GLY A 377 -23.87 3.05 10.26
C GLY A 377 -22.37 3.04 10.60
N LYS A 378 -21.97 2.66 11.81
CA LYS A 378 -20.57 2.70 12.26
C LYS A 378 -19.70 1.69 11.50
N LEU A 379 -20.14 0.45 11.40
CA LEU A 379 -19.40 -0.61 10.73
C LEU A 379 -19.07 -0.23 9.27
N GLY A 380 -20.08 0.22 8.54
CA GLY A 380 -19.89 0.58 7.14
C GLY A 380 -19.02 1.81 6.93
N MET A 381 -19.04 2.77 7.84
CA MET A 381 -18.21 3.97 7.77
C MET A 381 -16.72 3.61 7.86
N ASP A 382 -16.33 2.77 8.79
CA ASP A 382 -14.94 2.40 8.98
C ASP A 382 -14.46 1.43 7.88
N TYR A 383 -15.33 0.54 7.44
CA TYR A 383 -15.03 -0.35 6.33
C TYR A 383 -14.88 0.41 5.01
N LEU A 384 -15.80 1.32 4.72
CA LEU A 384 -15.71 2.18 3.54
C LEU A 384 -14.51 3.11 3.61
N SER A 385 -14.16 3.62 4.79
CA SER A 385 -12.97 4.45 4.93
C SER A 385 -11.69 3.65 4.76
N MET A 386 -11.63 2.39 5.17
CA MET A 386 -10.52 1.50 4.78
C MET A 386 -10.48 1.29 3.27
N GLY A 387 -11.61 1.06 2.61
CA GLY A 387 -11.70 0.93 1.16
C GLY A 387 -11.30 2.19 0.41
N MET A 388 -11.71 3.36 0.88
CA MET A 388 -11.36 4.65 0.26
C MET A 388 -9.88 5.02 0.39
N VAL A 389 -9.18 4.39 1.29
CA VAL A 389 -7.77 4.65 1.56
C VAL A 389 -6.84 3.97 0.55
N TYR A 390 -7.29 2.93 -0.11
CA TYR A 390 -6.48 2.22 -1.08
C TYR A 390 -6.47 2.85 -2.49
N ASN A 391 -7.08 3.98 -2.64
CA ASN A 391 -7.11 4.70 -3.92
C ASN A 391 -6.08 5.82 -3.97
#